data_cda42c04d6f93d3bccf20be2c2db2b7a
#
_entry.id   cda42c04d6f93d3bccf20be2c2db2b7a
#
_cell.length_a   1.000
_cell.length_b   1.000
_cell.length_c   1.000
_cell.angle_alpha   90.00
_cell.angle_beta   90.00
_cell.angle_gamma   90.00
#
_symmetry.space_group_name_H-M   'P 1'
#
loop_
_entity.id
_entity.type
_entity.pdbx_description
1 polymer ?
#
loop_
_entity_poly.entity_id
_entity_poly.type
_entity_poly.pdbx_seq_one_letter_code
_entity_poly.pdbx_strand_id
1 'polypeptide(L)'
;MPARPIRVLIAKVGLDGHDRGAKVVAAALRDAGMEVIYTGLRKTPEAVVRAALEEDVDAIGVSILSGAHGTVLPRLRALMVEQGLDDVLLVAGGTIPDGDAHALLDAGTVDQVFTPGTPLADVTGYLADRIAAQRSA
;
A
#
# COMPACT_ATOMS: atom_id res chain seq x y z
N MET A 1 20.70 10.78 15.75
CA MET A 1 20.07 9.45 15.75
C MET A 1 19.54 9.12 14.37
N PRO A 2 19.95 8.02 13.79
CA PRO A 2 19.33 7.62 12.54
C PRO A 2 17.86 7.30 12.79
N ALA A 3 17.00 7.76 11.91
CA ALA A 3 15.60 7.40 11.96
C ALA A 3 15.46 5.88 11.71
N ARG A 4 14.45 5.26 12.32
CA ARG A 4 14.17 3.86 12.01
C ARG A 4 13.85 3.74 10.50
N PRO A 5 14.16 2.61 9.88
CA PRO A 5 13.80 2.41 8.48
C PRO A 5 12.28 2.51 8.28
N ILE A 6 11.89 2.97 7.11
CA ILE A 6 10.48 2.96 6.72
C ILE A 6 10.06 1.50 6.53
N ARG A 7 8.96 1.11 7.13
CA ARG A 7 8.41 -0.24 7.01
C ARG A 7 7.15 -0.21 6.16
N VAL A 8 7.12 -1.04 5.14
CA VAL A 8 6.00 -1.10 4.19
C VAL A 8 5.49 -2.53 4.13
N LEU A 9 4.19 -2.69 4.29
CA LEU A 9 3.51 -3.96 4.09
C LEU A 9 3.00 -4.01 2.66
N ILE A 10 3.47 -4.98 1.89
CA ILE A 10 2.97 -5.20 0.53
C ILE A 10 2.02 -6.38 0.57
N ALA A 11 0.78 -6.10 0.24
CA ALA A 11 -0.28 -7.09 0.30
C ALA A 11 -0.89 -7.31 -1.07
N LYS A 12 -1.27 -8.54 -1.33
CA LYS A 12 -2.06 -8.90 -2.49
C LYS A 12 -3.41 -9.38 -1.99
N VAL A 13 -4.47 -8.70 -2.42
CA VAL A 13 -5.81 -9.01 -1.97
C VAL A 13 -6.62 -9.46 -3.18
N GLY A 14 -7.42 -10.52 -3.00
CA GLY A 14 -8.25 -11.06 -4.05
C GLY A 14 -7.78 -12.41 -4.52
N LEU A 15 -8.37 -12.88 -5.62
CA LEU A 15 -8.18 -14.23 -6.13
C LEU A 15 -7.10 -14.34 -7.21
N ASP A 16 -6.47 -13.24 -7.55
CA ASP A 16 -5.48 -13.23 -8.61
C ASP A 16 -4.22 -13.97 -8.19
N GLY A 17 -3.74 -14.87 -9.04
CA GLY A 17 -2.51 -15.61 -8.79
C GLY A 17 -1.24 -14.90 -9.22
N HIS A 18 -1.34 -13.74 -9.86
CA HIS A 18 -0.18 -13.01 -10.38
C HIS A 18 0.34 -12.03 -9.34
N ASP A 19 1.56 -12.25 -8.87
CA ASP A 19 2.17 -11.38 -7.87
C ASP A 19 3.45 -10.70 -8.34
N ARG A 20 3.76 -10.77 -9.64
CA ARG A 20 5.01 -10.24 -10.18
C ARG A 20 5.19 -8.76 -9.91
N GLY A 21 4.12 -7.97 -10.14
CA GLY A 21 4.19 -6.53 -9.90
C GLY A 21 4.47 -6.19 -8.45
N ALA A 22 3.80 -6.89 -7.54
CA ALA A 22 4.03 -6.69 -6.10
C ALA A 22 5.46 -7.03 -5.71
N LYS A 23 6.01 -8.11 -6.25
CA LYS A 23 7.38 -8.52 -5.96
C LYS A 23 8.41 -7.52 -6.49
N VAL A 24 8.17 -6.96 -7.68
CA VAL A 24 9.05 -5.96 -8.27
C VAL A 24 9.06 -4.69 -7.42
N VAL A 25 7.89 -4.24 -6.98
CA VAL A 25 7.80 -3.07 -6.11
C VAL A 25 8.48 -3.35 -4.77
N ALA A 26 8.24 -4.52 -4.19
CA ALA A 26 8.88 -4.88 -2.93
C ALA A 26 10.41 -4.85 -3.03
N ALA A 27 10.95 -5.37 -4.13
CA ALA A 27 12.41 -5.35 -4.36
C ALA A 27 12.93 -3.91 -4.48
N ALA A 28 12.20 -3.04 -5.19
CA ALA A 28 12.61 -1.65 -5.34
C ALA A 28 12.61 -0.91 -4.00
N LEU A 29 11.62 -1.17 -3.16
CA LEU A 29 11.54 -0.55 -1.83
C LEU A 29 12.70 -1.02 -0.95
N ARG A 30 13.03 -2.31 -0.99
CA ARG A 30 14.19 -2.83 -0.25
C ARG A 30 15.49 -2.22 -0.73
N ASP A 31 15.64 -2.06 -2.04
CA ASP A 31 16.83 -1.43 -2.61
C ASP A 31 16.96 0.02 -2.18
N ALA A 32 15.85 0.68 -1.88
CA ALA A 32 15.83 2.05 -1.38
C ALA A 32 16.07 2.14 0.14
N GLY A 33 16.32 1.03 0.81
CA GLY A 33 16.61 0.99 2.24
C GLY A 33 15.40 0.81 3.14
N MET A 34 14.24 0.50 2.59
CA MET A 34 13.03 0.25 3.37
C MET A 34 12.93 -1.20 3.80
N GLU A 35 12.29 -1.43 4.94
CA GLU A 35 11.93 -2.78 5.37
C GLU A 35 10.59 -3.14 4.75
N VAL A 36 10.53 -4.26 4.07
CA VAL A 36 9.32 -4.69 3.37
C VAL A 36 8.85 -6.01 3.94
N ILE A 37 7.58 -6.02 4.34
CA ILE A 37 6.89 -7.24 4.74
C ILE A 37 5.96 -7.62 3.59
N TYR A 38 6.17 -8.78 3.02
CA TYR A 38 5.35 -9.27 1.92
C TYR A 38 4.41 -10.36 2.46
N THR A 39 3.10 -10.13 2.37
CA THR A 39 2.13 -11.05 2.99
C THR A 39 1.86 -12.30 2.17
N GLY A 40 2.32 -12.33 0.91
CA GLY A 40 2.00 -13.43 0.02
C GLY A 40 0.63 -13.26 -0.63
N LEU A 41 0.08 -14.34 -1.13
CA LEU A 41 -1.13 -14.32 -1.93
C LEU A 41 -2.40 -14.43 -1.08
N ARG A 42 -3.49 -13.92 -1.60
CA ARG A 42 -4.87 -14.18 -1.16
C ARG A 42 -5.15 -13.79 0.29
N LYS A 43 -4.70 -12.63 0.72
CA LYS A 43 -5.03 -12.15 2.04
C LYS A 43 -6.34 -11.37 2.03
N THR A 44 -7.11 -11.51 3.11
CA THR A 44 -8.31 -10.70 3.30
C THR A 44 -7.94 -9.32 3.83
N PRO A 45 -8.81 -8.31 3.65
CA PRO A 45 -8.55 -7.00 4.26
C PRO A 45 -8.32 -7.09 5.78
N GLU A 46 -9.04 -7.96 6.47
CA GLU A 46 -8.87 -8.17 7.91
C GLU A 46 -7.46 -8.69 8.25
N ALA A 47 -6.96 -9.63 7.45
CA ALA A 47 -5.62 -10.18 7.65
C ALA A 47 -4.54 -9.15 7.34
N VAL A 48 -4.77 -8.30 6.34
CA VAL A 48 -3.83 -7.23 5.98
C VAL A 48 -3.70 -6.22 7.14
N VAL A 49 -4.82 -5.78 7.68
CA VAL A 49 -4.82 -4.83 8.79
C VAL A 49 -4.18 -5.43 10.03
N ARG A 50 -4.44 -6.70 10.32
CA ARG A 50 -3.81 -7.38 11.44
C ARG A 50 -2.30 -7.43 11.28
N ALA A 51 -1.81 -7.76 10.10
CA ALA A 51 -0.38 -7.80 9.83
C ALA A 51 0.23 -6.39 9.97
N ALA A 52 -0.47 -5.37 9.50
CA ALA A 52 0.00 -3.99 9.62
C ALA A 52 0.15 -3.57 11.08
N LEU A 53 -0.79 -3.96 11.93
CA LEU A 53 -0.72 -3.69 13.36
C LEU A 53 0.44 -4.43 14.02
N GLU A 54 0.57 -5.72 13.73
CA GLU A 54 1.61 -6.55 14.32
C GLU A 54 3.01 -6.10 13.91
N GLU A 55 3.16 -5.65 12.68
CA GLU A 55 4.46 -5.24 12.14
C GLU A 55 4.75 -3.76 12.32
N ASP A 56 3.81 -2.99 12.82
CA ASP A 56 3.97 -1.55 13.06
C ASP A 56 4.48 -0.83 11.82
N VAL A 57 3.75 -0.97 10.72
CA VAL A 57 4.19 -0.42 9.42
C VAL A 57 3.84 1.05 9.26
N ASP A 58 4.56 1.73 8.41
CA ASP A 58 4.33 3.12 8.03
C ASP A 58 3.38 3.24 6.84
N ALA A 59 3.31 2.20 6.01
CA ALA A 59 2.48 2.21 4.81
C ALA A 59 2.02 0.80 4.46
N ILE A 60 0.86 0.72 3.84
CA ILE A 60 0.33 -0.50 3.24
C ILE A 60 0.22 -0.26 1.74
N GLY A 61 0.89 -1.09 0.95
CA GLY A 61 0.74 -1.11 -0.49
C GLY A 61 -0.04 -2.33 -0.91
N VAL A 62 -1.11 -2.13 -1.66
CA VAL A 62 -1.98 -3.21 -2.10
C VAL A 62 -1.89 -3.37 -3.60
N SER A 63 -1.60 -4.58 -4.06
CA SER A 63 -1.60 -4.92 -5.48
C SER A 63 -2.95 -5.51 -5.86
N ILE A 64 -3.61 -4.90 -6.83
CA ILE A 64 -4.94 -5.29 -7.27
C ILE A 64 -4.95 -5.42 -8.79
N LEU A 65 -5.37 -6.57 -9.31
CA LEU A 65 -5.35 -6.82 -10.74
C LEU A 65 -6.71 -7.05 -11.39
N SER A 66 -7.76 -7.31 -10.64
CA SER A 66 -9.00 -7.80 -11.25
C SER A 66 -10.27 -7.10 -10.77
N GLY A 67 -10.30 -5.79 -10.84
CA GLY A 67 -11.55 -5.05 -10.59
C GLY A 67 -12.04 -5.07 -9.15
N ALA A 68 -11.30 -5.68 -8.23
CA ALA A 68 -11.71 -5.76 -6.83
C ALA A 68 -11.48 -4.46 -6.05
N HIS A 69 -10.88 -3.46 -6.68
CA HIS A 69 -10.51 -2.22 -6.03
C HIS A 69 -11.71 -1.47 -5.42
N GLY A 70 -12.85 -1.53 -6.07
CA GLY A 70 -14.06 -0.84 -5.61
C GLY A 70 -14.67 -1.44 -4.34
N THR A 71 -14.35 -2.69 -4.01
CA THR A 71 -14.85 -3.38 -2.82
C THR A 71 -13.76 -3.50 -1.75
N VAL A 72 -12.57 -3.88 -2.17
CA VAL A 72 -11.46 -4.18 -1.26
C VAL A 72 -10.90 -2.92 -0.62
N LEU A 73 -10.66 -1.87 -1.40
CA LEU A 73 -10.00 -0.67 -0.88
C LEU A 73 -10.85 0.10 0.14
N PRO A 74 -12.16 0.33 -0.11
CA PRO A 74 -13.00 0.95 0.91
C PRO A 74 -13.08 0.10 2.19
N ARG A 75 -13.18 -1.21 2.07
CA ARG A 75 -13.21 -2.10 3.23
C ARG A 75 -11.91 -2.02 4.02
N LEU A 76 -10.79 -2.02 3.33
CA LEU A 76 -9.48 -1.94 3.96
C LEU A 76 -9.32 -0.60 4.70
N ARG A 77 -9.70 0.51 4.07
CA ARG A 77 -9.62 1.82 4.72
C ARG A 77 -10.52 1.88 5.94
N ALA A 78 -11.73 1.36 5.88
CA ALA A 78 -12.64 1.35 7.02
C ALA A 78 -12.03 0.57 8.19
N LEU A 79 -11.42 -0.57 7.93
CA LEU A 79 -10.75 -1.35 8.97
C LEU A 79 -9.54 -0.62 9.55
N MET A 80 -8.78 0.08 8.72
CA MET A 80 -7.65 0.87 9.19
C MET A 80 -8.11 1.97 10.16
N VAL A 81 -9.16 2.71 9.80
CA VAL A 81 -9.72 3.74 10.66
C VAL A 81 -10.19 3.14 11.98
N GLU A 82 -10.91 2.03 11.91
CA GLU A 82 -11.45 1.34 13.08
C GLU A 82 -10.35 0.89 14.03
N GLN A 83 -9.19 0.50 13.50
CA GLN A 83 -8.07 0.01 14.30
C GLN A 83 -7.05 1.10 14.66
N GLY A 84 -7.35 2.35 14.37
CA GLY A 84 -6.48 3.46 14.72
C GLY A 84 -5.25 3.61 13.84
N LEU A 85 -5.29 3.11 12.60
CA LEU A 85 -4.19 3.22 11.65
C LEU A 85 -4.31 4.45 10.75
N ASP A 86 -4.80 5.56 11.30
CA ASP A 86 -4.99 6.80 10.53
C ASP A 86 -3.67 7.37 10.00
N ASP A 87 -2.58 7.12 10.72
CA ASP A 87 -1.26 7.61 10.34
C ASP A 87 -0.54 6.73 9.31
N VAL A 88 -1.12 5.58 8.99
CA VAL A 88 -0.53 4.65 8.03
C VAL A 88 -1.04 5.01 6.64
N LEU A 89 -0.12 5.15 5.68
CA LEU A 89 -0.51 5.41 4.29
C LEU A 89 -1.12 4.16 3.68
N LEU A 90 -2.11 4.36 2.84
CA LEU A 90 -2.68 3.28 2.02
C LEU A 90 -2.49 3.66 0.56
N VAL A 91 -1.69 2.90 -0.15
CA VAL A 91 -1.47 3.09 -1.58
C VAL A 91 -1.87 1.83 -2.33
N ALA A 92 -2.35 2.01 -3.53
CA ALA A 92 -2.79 0.91 -4.36
C ALA A 92 -2.05 0.93 -5.69
N GLY A 93 -1.74 -0.25 -6.20
CA GLY A 93 -1.13 -0.41 -7.51
C GLY A 93 -1.86 -1.48 -8.30
N GLY A 94 -1.77 -1.40 -9.60
CA GLY A 94 -2.37 -2.38 -10.49
C GLY A 94 -3.26 -1.72 -11.53
N THR A 95 -4.11 -2.54 -12.15
CA THR A 95 -4.97 -2.08 -13.24
C THR A 95 -6.25 -1.49 -12.67
N ILE A 96 -6.21 -0.19 -12.38
CA ILE A 96 -7.37 0.56 -11.87
C ILE A 96 -7.71 1.63 -12.90
N PRO A 97 -8.94 1.67 -13.42
CA PRO A 97 -9.34 2.71 -14.37
C PRO A 97 -9.16 4.12 -13.78
N ASP A 98 -8.78 5.08 -14.60
CA ASP A 98 -8.48 6.44 -14.15
C ASP A 98 -9.64 7.08 -13.38
N GLY A 99 -10.87 6.91 -13.86
CA GLY A 99 -12.03 7.45 -13.18
C GLY A 99 -12.22 6.86 -11.79
N ASP A 100 -11.98 5.56 -11.65
CA ASP A 100 -12.07 4.87 -10.37
C ASP A 100 -10.93 5.31 -9.44
N ALA A 101 -9.73 5.50 -10.00
CA ALA A 101 -8.59 5.98 -9.22
C ALA A 101 -8.87 7.37 -8.65
N HIS A 102 -9.41 8.29 -9.48
CA HIS A 102 -9.77 9.62 -9.02
C HIS A 102 -10.84 9.57 -7.93
N ALA A 103 -11.85 8.72 -8.08
CA ALA A 103 -12.90 8.57 -7.07
C ALA A 103 -12.34 8.07 -5.74
N LEU A 104 -11.42 7.11 -5.78
CA LEU A 104 -10.79 6.59 -4.57
C LEU A 104 -9.93 7.66 -3.86
N LEU A 105 -9.22 8.46 -4.63
CA LEU A 105 -8.42 9.55 -4.08
C LEU A 105 -9.30 10.65 -3.49
N ASP A 106 -10.34 11.06 -4.22
CA ASP A 106 -11.23 12.12 -3.77
C ASP A 106 -12.00 11.73 -2.51
N ALA A 107 -12.37 10.46 -2.38
CA ALA A 107 -13.07 9.97 -1.20
C ALA A 107 -12.14 9.75 0.00
N GLY A 108 -10.83 9.90 -0.18
CA GLY A 108 -9.87 9.62 0.89
C GLY A 108 -9.69 8.15 1.20
N THR A 109 -10.16 7.27 0.30
CA THR A 109 -10.02 5.83 0.49
C THR A 109 -8.57 5.41 0.42
N VAL A 110 -7.82 5.97 -0.53
CA VAL A 110 -6.39 5.72 -0.67
C VAL A 110 -5.64 7.05 -0.73
N ASP A 111 -4.37 7.02 -0.36
CA ASP A 111 -3.50 8.19 -0.43
C ASP A 111 -2.90 8.37 -1.81
N GLN A 112 -2.68 7.29 -2.56
CA GLN A 112 -2.16 7.34 -3.91
C GLN A 112 -2.48 6.05 -4.66
N VAL A 113 -2.58 6.16 -5.99
CA VAL A 113 -2.73 5.03 -6.88
C VAL A 113 -1.58 5.06 -7.89
N PHE A 114 -0.90 3.93 -8.05
CA PHE A 114 0.18 3.79 -9.02
C PHE A 114 -0.29 2.87 -10.14
N THR A 115 -0.38 3.40 -11.34
CA THR A 115 -0.80 2.61 -12.51
C THR A 115 0.38 1.80 -13.05
N PRO A 116 0.12 0.75 -13.84
CA PRO A 116 1.21 0.03 -14.52
C PRO A 116 2.04 0.99 -15.36
N GLY A 117 3.34 0.83 -15.32
CA GLY A 117 4.25 1.73 -16.03
C GLY A 117 4.73 2.92 -15.22
N THR A 118 4.20 3.14 -14.02
CA THR A 118 4.76 4.14 -13.13
C THR A 118 6.21 3.78 -12.81
N PRO A 119 7.18 4.70 -13.01
CA PRO A 119 8.57 4.39 -12.66
C PRO A 119 8.70 4.01 -11.19
N LEU A 120 9.51 3.00 -10.91
CA LEU A 120 9.70 2.53 -9.53
C LEU A 120 10.28 3.62 -8.64
N ALA A 121 11.11 4.50 -9.18
CA ALA A 121 11.65 5.63 -8.42
C ALA A 121 10.54 6.58 -7.94
N ASP A 122 9.45 6.71 -8.69
CA ASP A 122 8.32 7.55 -8.28
C ASP A 122 7.58 6.92 -7.11
N VAL A 123 7.47 5.59 -7.08
CA VAL A 123 6.83 4.88 -5.96
C VAL A 123 7.67 5.03 -4.70
N THR A 124 8.96 4.76 -4.78
CA THR A 124 9.86 4.87 -3.62
C THR A 124 9.94 6.31 -3.13
N GLY A 125 10.06 7.27 -4.04
CA GLY A 125 10.13 8.69 -3.69
C GLY A 125 8.87 9.19 -3.01
N TYR A 126 7.70 8.81 -3.51
CA TYR A 126 6.44 9.19 -2.90
C TYR A 126 6.35 8.69 -1.46
N LEU A 127 6.64 7.42 -1.24
CA LEU A 127 6.56 6.84 0.11
C LEU A 127 7.57 7.49 1.05
N ALA A 128 8.81 7.68 0.59
CA ALA A 128 9.84 8.30 1.42
C ALA A 128 9.44 9.71 1.81
N ASP A 129 8.97 10.53 0.88
CA ASP A 129 8.62 11.91 1.13
C ASP A 129 7.41 12.05 2.04
N ARG A 130 6.37 11.25 1.79
CA ARG A 130 5.14 11.32 2.59
C ARG A 130 5.37 10.84 4.02
N ILE A 131 6.14 9.78 4.20
CA ILE A 131 6.41 9.25 5.54
C ILE A 131 7.33 10.18 6.30
N ALA A 132 8.33 10.77 5.63
CA ALA A 132 9.19 11.76 6.27
C ALA A 132 8.38 12.97 6.74
N ALA A 133 7.43 13.44 5.93
CA ALA A 133 6.55 14.55 6.31
C ALA A 133 5.70 14.21 7.51
N GLN A 134 5.14 13.01 7.58
CA GLN A 134 4.35 12.57 8.73
C GLN A 134 5.18 12.48 10.00
N ARG A 135 6.41 11.98 9.90
CA ARG A 135 7.32 11.86 11.05
C ARG A 135 7.77 13.22 11.59
N SER A 136 7.74 14.24 10.74
CA SER A 136 8.13 15.60 11.12
C SER A 136 6.98 16.42 11.71
N ALA A 137 5.76 15.92 11.58
CA ALA A 137 4.56 16.62 12.05
C ALA A 137 4.39 16.54 13.55
#